data_791da164243856804f1ca49f19a9ec3b
#
_entry.id   791da164243856804f1ca49f19a9ec3b
#
_cell.length_a   1.000
_cell.length_b   1.000
_cell.length_c   1.000
_cell.angle_alpha   90.00
_cell.angle_beta   90.00
_cell.angle_gamma   90.00
#
_symmetry.space_group_name_H-M   'P 1'
#
loop_
_entity.id
_entity.type
_entity.pdbx_description
1 polymer ?
#
loop_
_entity_poly.entity_id
_entity_poly.type
_entity_poly.pdbx_seq_one_letter_code
_entity_poly.pdbx_strand_id
1 'polypeptide(L)'
;MNNQPQNSLHLFNSLHRRLELFEPLEAGKVAIYCCGVTVYDLCHLGHARSYIVWDVLRRYLIWRGYKVTFVQNYTDIDDKILARAAAEGSSMEAVSERLSLIHI
;
A
#
# COMPACT_ATOMS: atom_id res chain seq x y z
N MET A 1 16.40 9.22 33.55
CA MET A 1 15.51 10.08 32.74
C MET A 1 15.99 10.04 31.31
N ASN A 2 15.36 9.28 30.46
CA ASN A 2 15.71 9.23 29.05
C ASN A 2 15.10 10.44 28.35
N ASN A 3 15.88 11.52 28.26
CA ASN A 3 15.61 12.63 27.38
C ASN A 3 16.04 12.25 25.94
N GLN A 4 15.40 11.22 25.37
CA GLN A 4 15.43 11.07 23.93
C GLN A 4 14.53 12.17 23.37
N PRO A 5 14.98 12.98 22.40
CA PRO A 5 14.07 13.83 21.68
C PRO A 5 12.98 12.91 21.15
N GLN A 6 11.75 13.15 21.58
CA GLN A 6 10.62 12.43 21.01
C GLN A 6 10.58 12.81 19.54
N ASN A 7 11.22 11.98 18.71
CA ASN A 7 11.10 12.05 17.26
C ASN A 7 9.64 11.70 16.95
N SER A 8 8.79 12.72 17.04
CA SER A 8 7.38 12.59 16.73
C SER A 8 7.24 12.37 15.24
N LEU A 9 6.66 11.24 14.87
CA LEU A 9 6.33 10.97 13.48
C LEU A 9 5.12 11.81 13.08
N HIS A 10 5.27 12.58 12.02
CA HIS A 10 4.16 13.30 11.40
C HIS A 10 3.89 12.73 10.02
N LEU A 11 2.63 12.49 9.73
CA LEU A 11 2.17 12.02 8.44
C LEU A 11 1.18 13.01 7.84
N PHE A 12 1.18 13.14 6.52
CA PHE A 12 0.20 13.97 5.84
C PHE A 12 -1.15 13.24 5.83
N ASN A 13 -2.13 13.86 6.47
CA ASN A 13 -3.50 13.36 6.48
C ASN A 13 -4.30 14.05 5.37
N SER A 14 -4.71 13.27 4.37
CA SER A 14 -5.49 13.77 3.23
C SER A 14 -6.89 14.26 3.63
N LEU A 15 -7.47 13.71 4.71
CA LEU A 15 -8.77 14.13 5.22
C LEU A 15 -8.74 15.58 5.69
N HIS A 16 -7.71 15.95 6.44
CA HIS A 16 -7.53 17.31 6.98
C HIS A 16 -6.56 18.17 6.16
N ARG A 17 -5.93 17.59 5.12
CA ARG A 17 -4.97 18.26 4.21
C ARG A 17 -3.80 18.93 4.92
N ARG A 18 -3.26 18.27 5.94
CA ARG A 18 -2.12 18.79 6.72
C ARG A 18 -1.27 17.65 7.28
N LEU A 19 -0.04 18.00 7.68
CA LEU A 19 0.78 17.13 8.48
C LEU A 19 0.21 17.06 9.90
N GLU A 20 0.04 15.85 10.40
CA GLU A 20 -0.47 15.60 11.75
C GLU A 20 0.45 14.64 12.48
N LEU A 21 0.54 14.81 13.79
CA LEU A 21 1.23 13.87 14.66
C LEU A 21 0.57 12.50 14.52
N PHE A 22 1.39 11.49 14.27
CA PHE A 22 0.91 10.11 14.22
C PHE A 22 0.64 9.61 15.64
N GLU A 23 -0.59 9.21 15.89
CA GLU A 23 -1.05 8.59 17.13
C GLU A 23 -1.74 7.27 16.79
N PRO A 24 -1.24 6.11 17.28
CA PRO A 24 -1.90 4.85 17.02
C PRO A 24 -3.23 4.76 17.78
N LEU A 25 -4.21 4.07 17.20
CA LEU A 25 -5.50 3.83 17.84
C LEU A 25 -5.38 2.97 19.11
N GLU A 26 -4.40 2.09 19.15
CA GLU A 26 -4.07 1.24 20.29
C GLU A 26 -2.59 1.39 20.61
N ALA A 27 -2.29 1.64 21.88
CA ALA A 27 -0.91 1.85 22.32
C ALA A 27 0.01 0.68 21.91
N GLY A 28 1.13 1.02 21.28
CA GLY A 28 2.13 0.06 20.84
C GLY A 28 1.77 -0.77 19.60
N LYS A 29 0.58 -0.60 19.02
CA LYS A 29 0.13 -1.34 17.85
C LYS A 29 -0.24 -0.41 16.70
N VAL A 30 0.16 -0.78 15.49
CA VAL A 30 -0.18 -0.05 14.26
C VAL A 30 -0.73 -1.01 13.23
N ALA A 31 -1.87 -0.69 12.67
CA ALA A 31 -2.44 -1.39 11.53
C ALA A 31 -2.38 -0.49 10.29
N ILE A 32 -1.82 -1.01 9.21
CA ILE A 32 -1.70 -0.31 7.93
C ILE A 32 -2.48 -1.10 6.89
N TYR A 33 -3.36 -0.42 6.19
CA TYR A 33 -4.03 -0.96 5.01
C TYR A 33 -3.58 -0.18 3.78
N CYS A 34 -3.02 -0.87 2.80
CA CYS A 34 -2.57 -0.28 1.55
C CYS A 34 -3.31 -0.85 0.36
N CYS A 35 -3.64 0.00 -0.61
CA CYS A 35 -4.12 -0.47 -1.89
C CYS A 35 -2.98 -1.13 -2.66
N GLY A 36 -3.22 -2.35 -3.12
CA GLY A 36 -2.35 -3.05 -4.03
C GLY A 36 -2.63 -2.70 -5.49
N VAL A 37 -2.02 -3.45 -6.40
CA VAL A 37 -2.23 -3.27 -7.82
C VAL A 37 -3.61 -3.74 -8.26
N THR A 38 -4.11 -3.09 -9.33
CA THR A 38 -5.19 -3.63 -10.17
C THR A 38 -4.53 -4.27 -11.39
N VAL A 39 -4.81 -5.54 -11.63
CA VAL A 39 -4.14 -6.35 -12.67
C VAL A 39 -4.74 -6.13 -14.05
N TYR A 40 -4.59 -4.92 -14.58
CA TYR A 40 -5.06 -4.56 -15.92
C TYR A 40 -3.92 -4.26 -16.91
N ASP A 41 -2.70 -4.06 -16.42
CA ASP A 41 -1.51 -3.79 -17.23
C ASP A 41 -0.23 -4.25 -16.51
N LEU A 42 0.89 -4.19 -17.21
CA LEU A 42 2.20 -4.50 -16.66
C LEU A 42 2.54 -3.51 -15.53
N CYS A 43 3.26 -4.00 -14.53
CA CYS A 43 3.77 -3.10 -13.50
C CYS A 43 4.87 -2.17 -14.06
N HIS A 44 4.97 -1.00 -13.48
CA HIS A 44 5.96 -0.01 -13.84
C HIS A 44 6.62 0.61 -12.60
N LEU A 45 7.59 1.49 -12.81
CA LEU A 45 8.38 2.12 -11.74
C LEU A 45 7.51 2.84 -10.70
N GLY A 46 6.36 3.41 -11.10
CA GLY A 46 5.42 4.03 -10.18
C GLY A 46 4.85 3.06 -9.14
N HIS A 47 4.57 1.82 -9.53
CA HIS A 47 4.16 0.77 -8.59
C HIS A 47 5.27 0.43 -7.60
N ALA A 48 6.51 0.26 -8.10
CA ALA A 48 7.67 -0.01 -7.26
C ALA A 48 7.90 1.13 -6.24
N ARG A 49 7.77 2.38 -6.65
CA ARG A 49 7.88 3.54 -5.76
C ARG A 49 6.89 3.47 -4.61
N SER A 50 5.63 3.17 -4.90
CA SER A 50 4.59 3.06 -3.87
C SER A 50 4.91 1.93 -2.87
N TYR A 51 5.32 0.77 -3.36
CA TYR A 51 5.65 -0.36 -2.50
C TYR A 51 6.86 -0.10 -1.61
N ILE A 52 7.88 0.56 -2.14
CA ILE A 52 9.07 0.93 -1.36
C ILE A 52 8.71 1.92 -0.25
N VAL A 53 7.87 2.93 -0.53
CA VAL A 53 7.43 3.89 0.48
C VAL A 53 6.69 3.19 1.64
N TRP A 54 5.77 2.28 1.34
CA TRP A 54 5.05 1.55 2.36
C TRP A 54 5.93 0.57 3.14
N ASP A 55 6.90 -0.06 2.49
CA ASP A 55 7.86 -0.94 3.15
C ASP A 55 8.77 -0.16 4.11
N VAL A 56 9.25 1.01 3.70
CA VAL A 56 10.05 1.90 4.56
C VAL A 56 9.24 2.34 5.79
N LEU A 57 7.98 2.77 5.60
CA LEU A 57 7.12 3.16 6.72
C LEU A 57 6.91 1.99 7.68
N ARG A 58 6.61 0.81 7.18
CA ARG A 58 6.42 -0.40 7.98
C ARG A 58 7.67 -0.72 8.81
N ARG A 59 8.83 -0.74 8.18
CA ARG A 59 10.12 -1.03 8.85
C ARG A 59 10.46 0.03 9.89
N TYR A 60 10.22 1.28 9.59
CA TYR A 60 10.44 2.38 10.52
C TYR A 60 9.55 2.24 11.77
N LEU A 61 8.29 1.93 11.62
CA LEU A 61 7.38 1.71 12.75
C LEU A 61 7.80 0.51 13.60
N ILE A 62 8.23 -0.58 12.98
CA ILE A 62 8.78 -1.75 13.69
C ILE A 62 10.03 -1.36 14.47
N TRP A 63 10.94 -0.62 13.84
CA TRP A 63 12.16 -0.13 14.49
C TRP A 63 11.84 0.79 15.68
N ARG A 64 10.75 1.57 15.60
CA ARG A 64 10.23 2.40 16.69
C ARG A 64 9.61 1.58 17.84
N GLY A 65 9.52 0.27 17.70
CA GLY A 65 8.98 -0.63 18.72
C GLY A 65 7.49 -0.93 18.62
N TYR A 66 6.82 -0.49 17.55
CA TYR A 66 5.42 -0.84 17.32
C TYR A 66 5.27 -2.28 16.81
N LYS A 67 4.21 -2.95 17.27
CA LYS A 67 3.72 -4.17 16.61
C LYS A 67 2.90 -3.75 15.40
N VAL A 68 3.41 -4.01 14.20
CA VAL A 68 2.80 -3.57 12.96
C VAL A 68 2.07 -4.72 12.28
N THR A 69 0.79 -4.52 11.99
CA THR A 69 0.01 -5.37 11.09
C THR A 69 -0.14 -4.66 9.76
N PHE A 70 0.35 -5.27 8.70
CA PHE A 70 0.30 -4.72 7.35
C PHE A 70 -0.61 -5.56 6.48
N VAL A 71 -1.62 -4.93 5.89
CA VAL A 71 -2.58 -5.55 4.98
C VAL A 71 -2.54 -4.81 3.66
N GLN A 72 -2.40 -5.56 2.58
CA GLN A 72 -2.45 -5.03 1.23
C GLN A 72 -3.47 -5.82 0.42
N ASN A 73 -4.37 -5.11 -0.26
CA ASN A 73 -5.33 -5.76 -1.13
C ASN A 73 -4.70 -6.09 -2.49
N TYR A 74 -5.45 -6.87 -3.23
CA TYR A 74 -5.14 -7.24 -4.59
C TYR A 74 -6.45 -7.21 -5.39
N THR A 75 -6.49 -6.43 -6.46
CA THR A 75 -7.71 -6.25 -7.25
C THR A 75 -7.61 -6.99 -8.57
N ASP A 76 -8.39 -8.04 -8.72
CA ASP A 76 -8.48 -8.88 -9.93
C ASP A 76 -9.81 -8.72 -10.70
N ILE A 77 -10.76 -7.98 -10.14
CA ILE A 77 -12.04 -7.61 -10.76
C ILE A 77 -12.21 -6.10 -10.72
N ASP A 78 -12.18 -5.44 -11.88
CA ASP A 78 -12.26 -3.99 -12.00
C ASP A 78 -12.65 -3.62 -13.45
N ASP A 79 -13.24 -2.45 -13.64
CA ASP A 79 -13.62 -1.95 -14.98
C ASP A 79 -12.42 -1.82 -15.93
N LYS A 80 -11.23 -1.51 -15.40
CA LYS A 80 -10.00 -1.43 -16.19
C LYS A 80 -9.57 -2.79 -16.73
N ILE A 81 -9.78 -3.86 -15.97
CA ILE A 81 -9.50 -5.24 -16.40
C ILE A 81 -10.48 -5.63 -17.50
N LEU A 82 -11.75 -5.28 -17.35
CA LEU A 82 -12.78 -5.50 -18.40
C LEU A 82 -12.44 -4.75 -19.68
N ALA A 83 -12.04 -3.49 -19.59
CA ALA A 83 -11.65 -2.68 -20.74
C ALA A 83 -10.40 -3.27 -21.44
N ARG A 84 -9.43 -3.74 -20.70
CA ARG A 84 -8.25 -4.41 -21.24
C ARG A 84 -8.60 -5.71 -21.94
N ALA A 85 -9.44 -6.54 -21.35
CA ALA A 85 -9.92 -7.78 -21.94
C ALA A 85 -10.66 -7.54 -23.25
N ALA A 86 -11.53 -6.53 -23.31
CA ALA A 86 -12.22 -6.14 -24.54
C ALA A 86 -11.26 -5.68 -25.63
N ALA A 87 -10.24 -4.87 -25.29
CA ALA A 87 -9.22 -4.38 -26.23
C ALA A 87 -8.35 -5.50 -26.79
N GLU A 88 -8.09 -6.54 -26.02
CA GLU A 88 -7.29 -7.72 -26.43
C GLU A 88 -8.11 -8.83 -27.06
N GLY A 89 -9.45 -8.74 -27.07
CA GLY A 89 -10.34 -9.82 -27.49
C GLY A 89 -10.27 -11.06 -26.60
N SER A 90 -10.03 -10.86 -25.31
CA SER A 90 -9.82 -11.88 -24.29
C SER A 90 -10.87 -11.79 -23.19
N SER A 91 -10.87 -12.73 -22.23
CA SER A 91 -11.72 -12.66 -21.04
C SER A 91 -11.05 -11.90 -19.90
N MET A 92 -11.85 -11.40 -18.98
CA MET A 92 -11.35 -10.73 -17.76
C MET A 92 -10.48 -11.68 -16.93
N GLU A 93 -10.90 -12.95 -16.81
CA GLU A 93 -10.16 -13.96 -16.07
C GLU A 93 -8.78 -14.22 -16.68
N ALA A 94 -8.69 -14.33 -17.99
CA ALA A 94 -7.43 -14.55 -18.69
C ALA A 94 -6.46 -13.37 -18.53
N VAL A 95 -6.93 -12.14 -18.59
CA VAL A 95 -6.14 -10.93 -18.37
C VAL A 95 -5.67 -10.87 -16.91
N SER A 96 -6.58 -11.07 -15.97
CA SER A 96 -6.29 -11.04 -14.54
C SER A 96 -5.26 -12.10 -14.15
N GLU A 97 -5.44 -13.34 -14.58
CA GLU A 97 -4.52 -14.44 -14.30
C GLU A 97 -3.12 -14.17 -14.87
N ARG A 98 -3.02 -13.78 -16.13
CA ARG A 98 -1.74 -13.48 -16.79
C ARG A 98 -0.99 -12.36 -16.09
N LEU A 99 -1.65 -11.25 -15.78
CA LEU A 99 -1.01 -10.08 -15.19
C LEU A 99 -0.77 -10.24 -13.68
N SER A 100 -1.57 -11.06 -12.99
CA SER A 100 -1.32 -11.37 -11.59
C SER A 100 -0.01 -12.12 -11.38
N LEU A 101 0.34 -13.05 -12.27
CA LEU A 101 1.63 -13.74 -12.21
C LEU A 101 2.83 -12.83 -12.37
N ILE A 102 2.68 -11.70 -13.06
CA ILE A 102 3.74 -10.69 -13.23
C ILE A 102 3.90 -9.84 -11.97
N HIS A 103 2.82 -9.61 -11.21
CA HIS A 103 2.82 -8.76 -10.03
C HIS A 103 3.14 -9.51 -8.72
N ILE A 104 3.03 -10.80 -8.73
CA ILE A 104 3.39 -11.67 -7.61
C ILE A 104 4.86 -12.06 -7.70
#